data_1e19346f14865a19745a188d6ff937d9
#
_entry.id   1e19346f14865a19745a188d6ff937d9
#
_cell.length_a   1.000
_cell.length_b   1.000
_cell.length_c   1.000
_cell.angle_alpha   90.00
_cell.angle_beta   90.00
_cell.angle_gamma   90.00
#
_symmetry.space_group_name_H-M   'P 1'
#
loop_
_entity.id
_entity.type
_entity.pdbx_description
1 polymer ?
#
loop_
_entity_poly.entity_id
_entity_poly.type
_entity_poly.pdbx_seq_one_letter_code
_entity_poly.pdbx_strand_id
1 'polypeptide(L)'
;CVKHEYKPKEKIKMGNKKQTQFERKNWSSLMLINCEHPDVKDVDLSMVNEESGEYLHQFDWLNDEDIGSLPHSWNWLVNWYRTDKGDGHPNALHFTEGGPWIADSEYKQTWLNYKKLMEEENESKRTTTISR
;
A
#
# COMPACT_ATOMS: atom_id res chain seq x y z
N CYS A 1 -8.96 4.89 -5.26
CA CYS A 1 -7.84 3.96 -5.12
C CYS A 1 -7.20 3.62 -6.46
N VAL A 2 -6.05 2.94 -6.45
CA VAL A 2 -5.50 2.34 -7.68
C VAL A 2 -6.13 0.97 -7.89
N LYS A 3 -6.83 0.79 -9.00
CA LYS A 3 -7.50 -0.47 -9.37
C LYS A 3 -6.48 -1.41 -10.04
N HIS A 4 -5.69 -2.11 -9.22
CA HIS A 4 -4.69 -3.04 -9.71
C HIS A 4 -5.32 -4.32 -10.29
N GLU A 5 -4.82 -4.77 -11.43
CA GLU A 5 -5.10 -6.11 -11.97
C GLU A 5 -4.09 -7.15 -11.41
N TYR A 6 -3.65 -6.94 -10.17
CA TYR A 6 -2.63 -7.75 -9.52
C TYR A 6 -3.18 -9.11 -9.08
N LYS A 7 -2.63 -10.17 -9.68
CA LYS A 7 -2.91 -11.56 -9.32
C LYS A 7 -1.62 -12.23 -8.85
N PRO A 8 -1.41 -12.38 -7.54
CA PRO A 8 -0.20 -13.01 -7.03
C PRO A 8 -0.09 -14.45 -7.54
N LYS A 9 1.07 -14.81 -8.09
CA LYS A 9 1.37 -16.17 -8.56
C LYS A 9 1.68 -17.12 -7.41
N GLU A 10 2.30 -16.59 -6.36
CA GLU A 10 2.76 -17.36 -5.21
C GLU A 10 1.70 -17.39 -4.11
N LYS A 11 1.51 -18.58 -3.53
CA LYS A 11 0.63 -18.76 -2.36
C LYS A 11 1.29 -18.37 -1.03
N ILE A 12 2.59 -18.11 -1.06
CA ILE A 12 3.41 -17.77 0.11
C ILE A 12 4.20 -16.52 -0.21
N LYS A 13 4.25 -15.56 0.70
CA LYS A 13 5.06 -14.34 0.60
C LYS A 13 5.82 -14.04 1.89
N MET A 14 6.77 -13.12 1.84
CA MET A 14 7.50 -12.62 3.01
C MET A 14 8.08 -13.74 3.88
N GLY A 15 8.76 -14.69 3.25
CA GLY A 15 9.46 -15.78 3.90
C GLY A 15 8.61 -17.01 4.24
N ASN A 16 7.35 -16.92 4.69
CA ASN A 16 6.49 -18.09 4.96
C ASN A 16 5.02 -17.70 5.20
N LYS A 17 4.62 -16.47 4.94
CA LYS A 17 3.25 -16.04 5.20
C LYS A 17 2.33 -16.47 4.05
N LYS A 18 1.27 -17.18 4.37
CA LYS A 18 0.22 -17.56 3.42
C LYS A 18 -0.40 -16.28 2.82
N GLN A 19 -0.46 -16.21 1.50
CA GLN A 19 -1.09 -15.13 0.78
C GLN A 19 -2.51 -15.52 0.40
N THR A 20 -3.50 -14.81 0.94
CA THR A 20 -4.88 -14.96 0.53
C THR A 20 -5.07 -14.33 -0.85
N GLN A 21 -5.65 -15.08 -1.77
CA GLN A 21 -6.08 -14.57 -3.07
C GLN A 21 -7.52 -14.14 -2.96
N PHE A 22 -7.78 -12.86 -3.19
CA PHE A 22 -9.12 -12.29 -3.30
C PHE A 22 -9.11 -11.24 -4.41
N GLU A 23 -10.26 -10.88 -4.91
CA GLU A 23 -10.42 -9.82 -5.89
C GLU A 23 -9.96 -8.47 -5.30
N ARG A 24 -9.74 -7.46 -6.14
CA ARG A 24 -9.31 -6.11 -5.74
C ARG A 24 -8.07 -6.07 -4.83
N LYS A 25 -7.17 -7.03 -5.04
CA LYS A 25 -5.93 -7.15 -4.26
C LYS A 25 -5.08 -5.87 -4.37
N ASN A 26 -4.61 -5.37 -3.25
CA ASN A 26 -3.84 -4.13 -3.08
C ASN A 26 -4.62 -2.81 -3.37
N TRP A 27 -5.93 -2.83 -3.65
CA TRP A 27 -6.69 -1.60 -3.86
C TRP A 27 -6.70 -0.72 -2.61
N SER A 28 -6.90 -1.29 -1.44
CA SER A 28 -6.93 -0.59 -0.16
C SER A 28 -5.55 -0.20 0.40
N SER A 29 -4.47 -0.50 -0.32
CA SER A 29 -3.12 -0.14 0.15
C SER A 29 -2.77 1.35 -0.05
N LEU A 30 -3.53 2.06 -0.89
CA LEU A 30 -3.51 3.51 -1.03
C LEU A 30 -4.91 4.00 -1.39
N MET A 31 -5.46 4.87 -0.55
CA MET A 31 -6.82 5.38 -0.68
C MET A 31 -6.84 6.90 -0.57
N LEU A 32 -7.59 7.55 -1.47
CA LEU A 32 -8.02 8.94 -1.32
C LEU A 32 -9.51 8.90 -1.03
N ILE A 33 -9.92 9.34 0.16
CA ILE A 33 -11.27 9.15 0.68
C ILE A 33 -12.00 10.48 0.73
N ASN A 34 -13.23 10.52 0.17
CA ASN A 34 -14.16 11.60 0.40
C ASN A 34 -14.88 11.38 1.75
N CYS A 35 -14.41 12.05 2.80
CA CYS A 35 -14.98 11.92 4.15
C CYS A 35 -16.42 12.42 4.27
N GLU A 36 -16.95 13.10 3.26
CA GLU A 36 -18.34 13.56 3.24
C GLU A 36 -19.30 12.54 2.58
N HIS A 37 -18.76 11.46 1.99
CA HIS A 37 -19.59 10.41 1.41
C HIS A 37 -20.40 9.69 2.49
N PRO A 38 -21.71 9.45 2.29
CA PRO A 38 -22.57 8.80 3.28
C PRO A 38 -22.01 7.47 3.79
N ASP A 39 -21.70 6.54 2.87
CA ASP A 39 -21.21 5.21 3.24
C ASP A 39 -19.85 5.25 3.98
N VAL A 40 -19.02 6.27 3.69
CA VAL A 40 -17.76 6.48 4.42
C VAL A 40 -18.01 6.96 5.86
N LYS A 41 -19.05 7.79 6.07
CA LYS A 41 -19.45 8.23 7.43
C LYS A 41 -20.01 7.09 8.27
N ASP A 42 -20.57 6.08 7.63
CA ASP A 42 -21.14 4.91 8.30
C ASP A 42 -20.08 3.90 8.74
N VAL A 43 -18.82 4.03 8.26
CA VAL A 43 -17.71 3.19 8.72
C VAL A 43 -17.33 3.55 10.15
N ASP A 44 -17.62 2.67 11.07
CA ASP A 44 -17.34 2.85 12.49
C ASP A 44 -16.40 1.76 13.06
N LEU A 45 -16.08 1.86 14.35
CA LEU A 45 -15.21 0.90 15.02
C LEU A 45 -15.83 -0.51 15.09
N SER A 46 -17.17 -0.62 15.16
CA SER A 46 -17.85 -1.92 15.19
C SER A 46 -17.62 -2.63 13.86
N MET A 47 -17.92 -1.95 12.75
CA MET A 47 -17.68 -2.50 11.41
C MET A 47 -16.23 -2.96 11.22
N VAL A 48 -15.24 -2.14 11.59
CA VAL A 48 -13.82 -2.46 11.42
C VAL A 48 -13.39 -3.66 12.29
N ASN A 49 -14.00 -3.87 13.44
CA ASN A 49 -13.66 -4.96 14.35
C ASN A 49 -14.40 -6.27 14.04
N GLU A 50 -15.60 -6.21 13.46
CA GLU A 50 -16.48 -7.35 13.27
C GLU A 50 -16.41 -7.92 11.85
N GLU A 51 -16.19 -7.05 10.85
CA GLU A 51 -16.15 -7.47 9.45
C GLU A 51 -14.85 -8.19 9.06
N SER A 52 -14.94 -9.01 8.03
CA SER A 52 -13.77 -9.71 7.52
C SER A 52 -12.76 -8.75 6.86
N GLY A 53 -11.48 -9.08 6.94
CA GLY A 53 -10.46 -8.32 6.22
C GLY A 53 -10.69 -8.30 4.70
N GLU A 54 -11.32 -9.32 4.14
CA GLU A 54 -11.71 -9.39 2.74
C GLU A 54 -12.77 -8.33 2.42
N TYR A 55 -13.86 -8.29 3.18
CA TYR A 55 -14.94 -7.30 3.06
C TYR A 55 -14.39 -5.85 3.13
N LEU A 56 -13.56 -5.57 4.13
CA LEU A 56 -12.98 -4.24 4.32
C LEU A 56 -12.02 -3.84 3.18
N HIS A 57 -11.12 -4.75 2.78
CA HIS A 57 -10.08 -4.46 1.79
C HIS A 57 -10.57 -4.47 0.34
N GLN A 58 -11.68 -5.14 0.05
CA GLN A 58 -12.31 -5.13 -1.27
C GLN A 58 -13.31 -3.97 -1.44
N PHE A 59 -13.54 -3.18 -0.37
CA PHE A 59 -14.57 -2.13 -0.34
C PHE A 59 -15.98 -2.66 -0.60
N ASP A 60 -16.32 -3.85 -0.09
CA ASP A 60 -17.65 -4.45 -0.26
C ASP A 60 -18.74 -3.66 0.46
N TRP A 61 -18.35 -2.68 1.26
CA TRP A 61 -19.19 -1.69 1.93
C TRP A 61 -19.47 -0.44 1.07
N LEU A 62 -18.95 -0.35 -0.17
CA LEU A 62 -19.21 0.71 -1.15
C LEU A 62 -19.84 0.14 -2.41
N ASN A 63 -20.64 0.94 -3.12
CA ASN A 63 -21.03 0.60 -4.49
C ASN A 63 -19.85 0.78 -5.45
N ASP A 64 -19.76 -0.04 -6.49
CA ASP A 64 -18.66 -0.02 -7.46
C ASP A 64 -18.50 1.34 -8.17
N GLU A 65 -19.60 2.06 -8.39
CA GLU A 65 -19.64 3.40 -8.99
C GLU A 65 -19.03 4.48 -8.09
N ASP A 66 -18.99 4.25 -6.77
CA ASP A 66 -18.40 5.17 -5.80
C ASP A 66 -16.88 4.96 -5.66
N ILE A 67 -16.33 3.90 -6.24
CA ILE A 67 -14.91 3.60 -6.23
C ILE A 67 -14.23 4.19 -7.46
N GLY A 68 -13.68 5.39 -7.33
CA GLY A 68 -12.91 6.06 -8.37
C GLY A 68 -11.54 5.44 -8.60
N SER A 69 -10.92 5.72 -9.76
CA SER A 69 -9.61 5.18 -10.14
C SER A 69 -8.54 6.26 -10.11
N LEU A 70 -7.42 5.96 -9.48
CA LEU A 70 -6.17 6.73 -9.54
C LEU A 70 -5.19 6.07 -10.51
N PRO A 71 -4.28 6.85 -11.13
CA PRO A 71 -3.19 6.27 -11.91
C PRO A 71 -2.32 5.33 -11.07
N HIS A 72 -1.90 4.20 -11.63
CA HIS A 72 -1.11 3.20 -10.90
C HIS A 72 0.27 3.71 -10.45
N SER A 73 0.77 4.80 -11.03
CA SER A 73 1.98 5.48 -10.57
C SER A 73 1.93 5.93 -9.10
N TRP A 74 0.74 6.17 -8.54
CA TRP A 74 0.55 6.56 -7.14
C TRP A 74 0.58 5.40 -6.16
N ASN A 75 0.49 4.16 -6.65
CA ASN A 75 0.61 2.94 -5.85
C ASN A 75 1.36 1.89 -6.69
N TRP A 76 2.60 2.20 -7.01
CA TRP A 76 3.44 1.38 -7.88
C TRP A 76 3.85 0.11 -7.18
N LEU A 77 3.30 -1.03 -7.61
CA LEU A 77 3.66 -2.33 -7.06
C LEU A 77 5.04 -2.73 -7.56
N VAL A 78 6.03 -2.62 -6.69
CA VAL A 78 7.43 -2.99 -6.97
C VAL A 78 7.49 -4.46 -7.36
N ASN A 79 8.31 -4.79 -8.37
CA ASN A 79 8.45 -6.07 -9.02
C ASN A 79 7.23 -6.53 -9.86
N TRP A 80 6.13 -5.79 -9.84
CA TRP A 80 4.96 -6.04 -10.69
C TRP A 80 4.94 -5.09 -11.90
N TYR A 81 4.93 -3.78 -11.64
CA TYR A 81 5.07 -2.78 -12.71
C TYR A 81 6.53 -2.57 -13.07
N ARG A 82 6.78 -2.22 -14.33
CA ARG A 82 8.13 -2.08 -14.86
C ARG A 82 8.24 -0.91 -15.82
N THR A 83 9.20 -0.01 -15.55
CA THR A 83 9.47 1.14 -16.41
C THR A 83 9.96 0.73 -17.80
N ASP A 84 10.75 -0.34 -17.89
CA ASP A 84 11.26 -0.89 -19.15
C ASP A 84 10.19 -1.57 -20.03
N LYS A 85 8.99 -1.81 -19.50
CA LYS A 85 7.85 -2.36 -20.24
C LYS A 85 6.77 -1.32 -20.59
N GLY A 86 7.05 -0.05 -20.32
CA GLY A 86 6.14 1.04 -20.70
C GLY A 86 5.03 1.32 -19.69
N ASP A 87 5.10 0.76 -18.46
CA ASP A 87 4.13 1.06 -17.41
C ASP A 87 4.24 2.49 -16.87
N GLY A 88 5.24 3.27 -17.32
CA GLY A 88 5.49 4.65 -16.87
C GLY A 88 6.49 4.72 -15.71
N HIS A 89 6.34 5.74 -14.86
CA HIS A 89 7.23 5.99 -13.71
C HIS A 89 6.44 6.10 -12.41
N PRO A 90 6.99 5.61 -11.28
CA PRO A 90 6.31 5.69 -9.99
C PRO A 90 6.33 7.11 -9.40
N ASN A 91 5.20 7.51 -8.80
CA ASN A 91 5.11 8.61 -7.85
C ASN A 91 5.21 8.12 -6.40
N ALA A 92 4.69 6.91 -6.13
CA ALA A 92 4.81 6.26 -4.83
C ALA A 92 5.08 4.77 -5.00
N LEU A 93 6.06 4.24 -4.25
CA LEU A 93 6.49 2.85 -4.32
C LEU A 93 5.80 2.02 -3.25
N HIS A 94 5.19 0.90 -3.65
CA HIS A 94 4.61 -0.08 -2.76
C HIS A 94 5.35 -1.42 -2.86
N PHE A 95 6.07 -1.79 -1.82
CA PHE A 95 6.79 -3.06 -1.73
C PHE A 95 5.84 -4.18 -1.29
N THR A 96 4.97 -4.62 -2.18
CA THR A 96 3.89 -5.59 -1.87
C THR A 96 4.40 -6.99 -1.50
N GLU A 97 5.62 -7.34 -1.88
CA GLU A 97 6.27 -8.62 -1.55
C GLU A 97 7.23 -8.51 -0.35
N GLY A 98 7.24 -7.36 0.30
CA GLY A 98 8.15 -7.02 1.39
C GLY A 98 9.28 -6.09 0.95
N GLY A 99 9.98 -5.52 1.93
CA GLY A 99 11.07 -4.59 1.65
C GLY A 99 12.33 -5.27 1.09
N PRO A 100 13.36 -4.49 0.77
CA PRO A 100 14.57 -4.97 0.09
C PRO A 100 15.44 -5.94 0.92
N TRP A 101 15.08 -6.20 2.16
CA TRP A 101 15.67 -7.26 2.99
C TRP A 101 15.04 -8.64 2.76
N ILE A 102 13.92 -8.71 2.02
CA ILE A 102 13.21 -9.96 1.70
C ILE A 102 13.36 -10.28 0.22
N ALA A 103 13.11 -9.30 -0.66
CA ALA A 103 13.18 -9.45 -2.10
C ALA A 103 14.04 -8.35 -2.72
N ASP A 104 14.87 -8.71 -3.68
CA ASP A 104 15.64 -7.71 -4.44
C ASP A 104 14.74 -6.96 -5.42
N SER A 105 15.04 -5.69 -5.64
CA SER A 105 14.26 -4.85 -6.55
C SER A 105 15.09 -3.70 -7.13
N GLU A 106 14.66 -3.15 -8.27
CA GLU A 106 15.27 -1.96 -8.87
C GLU A 106 15.21 -0.73 -7.96
N TYR A 107 14.28 -0.70 -6.98
CA TYR A 107 14.09 0.41 -6.04
C TYR A 107 14.72 0.20 -4.67
N LYS A 108 15.56 -0.83 -4.51
CA LYS A 108 16.26 -1.13 -3.24
C LYS A 108 17.07 0.06 -2.72
N GLN A 109 17.84 0.71 -3.59
CA GLN A 109 18.65 1.86 -3.18
C GLN A 109 17.79 3.06 -2.79
N THR A 110 16.70 3.29 -3.50
CA THR A 110 15.72 4.33 -3.16
C THR A 110 15.17 4.12 -1.75
N TRP A 111 14.74 2.89 -1.43
CA TRP A 111 14.24 2.55 -0.09
C TRP A 111 15.31 2.77 0.99
N LEU A 112 16.55 2.34 0.76
CA LEU A 112 17.67 2.51 1.70
C LEU A 112 17.99 3.99 1.96
N ASN A 113 17.92 4.82 0.91
CA ASN A 113 18.13 6.26 1.04
C ASN A 113 17.05 6.92 1.92
N TYR A 114 15.77 6.60 1.70
CA TYR A 114 14.68 7.11 2.53
C TYR A 114 14.77 6.63 3.98
N LYS A 115 15.14 5.36 4.19
CA LYS A 115 15.38 4.83 5.53
C LYS A 115 16.47 5.64 6.27
N LYS A 116 17.59 5.91 5.60
CA LYS A 116 18.67 6.70 6.16
C LYS A 116 18.23 8.11 6.56
N LEU A 117 17.50 8.80 5.66
CA LEU A 117 16.95 10.14 5.95
C LEU A 117 16.04 10.14 7.17
N MET A 118 15.18 9.13 7.30
CA MET A 118 14.27 8.98 8.44
C MET A 118 15.06 8.76 9.75
N GLU A 119 16.12 7.95 9.72
CA GLU A 119 16.96 7.69 10.88
C GLU A 119 17.68 8.97 11.34
N GLU A 120 18.27 9.74 10.42
CA GLU A 120 18.94 11.02 10.68
C GLU A 120 17.97 12.07 11.28
N GLU A 121 16.74 12.16 10.75
CA GLU A 121 15.72 13.06 11.28
C GLU A 121 15.29 12.68 12.70
N ASN A 122 15.13 11.39 12.97
CA ASN A 122 14.78 10.90 14.31
C ASN A 122 15.88 11.16 15.34
N GLU A 123 17.15 11.01 14.97
CA GLU A 123 18.30 11.33 15.83
C GLU A 123 18.35 12.83 16.16
N SER A 124 18.13 13.68 15.16
CA SER A 124 18.07 15.14 15.34
C SER A 124 16.97 15.56 16.32
N LYS A 125 15.76 14.97 16.19
CA LYS A 125 14.64 15.25 17.10
C LYS A 125 14.95 14.81 18.54
N ARG A 126 15.58 13.65 18.74
CA ARG A 126 15.98 13.16 20.07
C ARG A 126 16.98 14.11 20.75
N THR A 127 17.98 14.57 19.99
CA THR A 127 19.00 15.50 20.51
C THR A 127 18.41 16.83 20.93
N THR A 128 17.44 17.36 20.17
CA THR A 128 16.74 18.62 20.48
C THR A 128 15.86 18.51 21.74
N THR A 129 15.29 17.33 22.02
CA THR A 129 14.43 17.11 23.20
C THR A 129 15.24 16.99 24.49
N ILE A 130 16.48 16.52 24.43
CA ILE A 130 17.37 16.36 25.60
C ILE A 130 17.99 17.71 26.03
N SER A 131 18.03 18.70 25.12
CA SER A 131 18.63 20.03 25.35
C SER A 131 17.68 21.06 25.94
N ARG A 132 16.47 20.67 26.30
CA ARG A 132 15.43 21.48 26.98
C ARG A 132 15.17 20.97 28.40
#